data_cfa86b2a4f52d888dfa8d3914d584f28
#
_entry.id   cfa86b2a4f52d888dfa8d3914d584f28
#
_cell.length_a   1.000
_cell.length_b   1.000
_cell.length_c   1.000
_cell.angle_alpha   90.00
_cell.angle_beta   90.00
_cell.angle_gamma   90.00
#
_symmetry.space_group_name_H-M   'P 1'
#
loop_
_entity.id
_entity.type
_entity.pdbx_description
1 polymer ?
#
loop_
_entity_poly.entity_id
_entity_poly.type
_entity_poly.pdbx_seq_one_letter_code
_entity_poly.pdbx_strand_id
1 'polypeptide(L)'
;LKTFRWTIFFLVLVSASLQAQDRPLLDISIKAFDANLPESSLDQQQSGIYPAVRQAEVRYLPSFLKLMLEESGQWGAVRLLPDLDTGAELQLSATIVSSDGSTLELAIRAIDASGRIWTDKIYTGTAVESVSLNEPVLGTDPFLYLYTAITGDLLMVYQSLTSQDLQGIKDIATLRYGAALAPDVFSPYLNQDESGLYQLTRFPADNDPFLMRIREIREHEYVFIDVVDEQYEDFFVSIKPVYDVWRRYRREMLASEADKVRLEQEQGSDFRRGSYMSLRESYNNYRWSRLQDQYLDEINAGFINEVLPTDITLEDSLFHLSGTLDEQYKEWRGILKELYMLDNPQTP
;
A
#
# COMPACT_ATOMS: atom_id res chain seq x y z
N LEU A 1 4.35 82.42 10.26
CA LEU A 1 5.24 81.26 10.50
C LEU A 1 4.48 80.16 11.24
N LYS A 2 4.07 79.13 10.51
CA LYS A 2 3.43 77.92 11.08
C LYS A 2 4.42 76.74 10.97
N THR A 3 4.92 76.32 12.10
CA THR A 3 5.77 75.14 12.24
C THR A 3 4.91 73.90 12.16
N PHE A 4 5.13 73.07 11.12
CA PHE A 4 4.52 71.79 10.90
C PHE A 4 5.38 70.71 11.60
N ARG A 5 4.90 70.14 12.70
CA ARG A 5 5.54 69.00 13.42
C ARG A 5 5.15 67.71 12.73
N TRP A 6 6.09 67.04 12.06
CA TRP A 6 5.96 65.69 11.55
C TRP A 6 6.20 64.72 12.70
N THR A 7 5.14 64.03 13.10
CA THR A 7 5.22 62.88 14.01
C THR A 7 5.45 61.62 13.16
N ILE A 8 6.66 61.07 13.20
CA ILE A 8 7.01 59.80 12.56
C ILE A 8 6.47 58.69 13.44
N PHE A 9 5.44 57.98 12.96
CA PHE A 9 4.90 56.78 13.56
C PHE A 9 5.77 55.60 13.15
N PHE A 10 6.61 55.10 14.06
CA PHE A 10 7.44 53.92 13.86
C PHE A 10 6.54 52.69 14.03
N LEU A 11 6.08 52.11 12.91
CA LEU A 11 5.34 50.86 12.88
C LEU A 11 6.36 49.75 13.07
N VAL A 12 6.51 49.24 14.28
CA VAL A 12 7.29 48.04 14.59
C VAL A 12 6.47 46.85 14.07
N LEU A 13 6.77 46.39 12.86
CA LEU A 13 6.35 45.08 12.37
C LEU A 13 7.09 44.03 13.18
N VAL A 14 6.42 43.50 14.22
CA VAL A 14 6.83 42.25 14.87
C VAL A 14 6.53 41.15 13.85
N SER A 15 7.54 40.80 13.07
CA SER A 15 7.55 39.58 12.29
C SER A 15 7.54 38.41 13.29
N ALA A 16 6.36 37.93 13.64
CA ALA A 16 6.22 36.61 14.22
C ALA A 16 6.70 35.63 13.14
N SER A 17 8.00 35.28 13.20
CA SER A 17 8.51 34.10 12.51
C SER A 17 7.75 32.93 13.16
N LEU A 18 6.63 32.51 12.53
CA LEU A 18 6.18 31.15 12.71
C LEU A 18 7.35 30.29 12.23
N GLN A 19 8.19 29.83 13.17
CA GLN A 19 8.95 28.63 12.93
C GLN A 19 7.90 27.56 12.69
N ALA A 20 7.65 27.26 11.42
CA ALA A 20 7.08 26.00 11.06
C ALA A 20 8.08 24.97 11.60
N GLN A 21 7.78 24.43 12.78
CA GLN A 21 8.51 23.32 13.34
C GLN A 21 8.34 22.23 12.31
N ASP A 22 9.41 21.84 11.61
CA ASP A 22 9.37 20.80 10.60
C ASP A 22 8.73 19.57 11.25
N ARG A 23 7.49 19.32 10.85
CA ARG A 23 6.70 18.23 11.40
C ARG A 23 7.28 16.93 10.88
N PRO A 24 7.63 15.96 11.75
CA PRO A 24 8.21 14.70 11.29
C PRO A 24 7.26 14.00 10.31
N LEU A 25 7.73 13.69 9.11
CA LEU A 25 7.02 12.84 8.18
C LEU A 25 7.19 11.39 8.61
N LEU A 26 6.12 10.60 8.51
CA LEU A 26 6.16 9.16 8.77
C LEU A 26 6.39 8.41 7.46
N ASP A 27 7.24 7.38 7.54
CA ASP A 27 7.37 6.40 6.47
C ASP A 27 6.21 5.41 6.53
N ILE A 28 5.71 5.04 5.34
CA ILE A 28 4.59 4.11 5.21
C ILE A 28 5.08 2.81 4.57
N SER A 29 4.77 1.68 5.20
CA SER A 29 4.94 0.36 4.62
C SER A 29 3.56 -0.21 4.26
N ILE A 30 3.34 -0.49 2.98
CA ILE A 30 2.12 -1.11 2.48
C ILE A 30 2.43 -2.58 2.25
N LYS A 31 1.69 -3.48 2.91
CA LYS A 31 1.75 -4.90 2.56
C LYS A 31 0.97 -5.17 1.29
N ALA A 32 1.47 -6.06 0.41
CA ALA A 32 0.70 -6.62 -0.68
C ALA A 32 -0.67 -7.12 -0.16
N PHE A 33 -1.76 -6.82 -0.90
CA PHE A 33 -3.11 -7.04 -0.39
C PHE A 33 -3.44 -8.54 -0.33
N ASP A 34 -4.37 -8.90 0.55
CA ASP A 34 -4.89 -10.26 0.61
C ASP A 34 -5.94 -10.46 -0.49
N ALA A 35 -5.76 -11.50 -1.28
CA ALA A 35 -6.66 -11.84 -2.38
C ALA A 35 -8.06 -12.27 -1.90
N ASN A 36 -8.18 -12.79 -0.68
CA ASN A 36 -9.44 -13.32 -0.13
C ASN A 36 -10.15 -14.27 -1.11
N LEU A 37 -9.38 -15.20 -1.67
CA LEU A 37 -9.91 -16.19 -2.60
C LEU A 37 -10.59 -17.33 -1.85
N PRO A 38 -11.85 -17.65 -2.17
CA PRO A 38 -12.48 -18.87 -1.68
C PRO A 38 -11.67 -20.12 -2.10
N GLU A 39 -11.59 -21.11 -1.23
CA GLU A 39 -10.84 -22.35 -1.50
C GLU A 39 -11.46 -23.17 -2.64
N SER A 40 -12.78 -23.11 -2.78
CA SER A 40 -13.52 -23.85 -3.81
C SER A 40 -13.63 -23.06 -5.10
N SER A 41 -13.26 -23.68 -6.22
CA SER A 41 -13.47 -23.10 -7.56
C SER A 41 -14.94 -22.85 -7.90
N LEU A 42 -15.87 -23.63 -7.32
CA LEU A 42 -17.31 -23.43 -7.47
C LEU A 42 -17.76 -22.15 -6.75
N ASP A 43 -17.25 -21.88 -5.55
CA ASP A 43 -17.57 -20.67 -4.82
C ASP A 43 -16.99 -19.43 -5.50
N GLN A 44 -15.79 -19.53 -6.07
CA GLN A 44 -15.17 -18.48 -6.89
C GLN A 44 -16.05 -18.13 -8.09
N GLN A 45 -16.53 -19.13 -8.81
CA GLN A 45 -17.38 -18.94 -9.98
C GLN A 45 -18.76 -18.37 -9.61
N GLN A 46 -19.38 -18.84 -8.52
CA GLN A 46 -20.67 -18.33 -8.03
C GLN A 46 -20.57 -16.87 -7.56
N SER A 47 -19.44 -16.49 -6.97
CA SER A 47 -19.16 -15.13 -6.52
C SER A 47 -18.67 -14.22 -7.64
N GLY A 48 -18.53 -14.71 -8.88
CA GLY A 48 -18.02 -13.94 -10.01
C GLY A 48 -16.56 -13.51 -9.87
N ILE A 49 -15.79 -14.22 -9.05
CA ILE A 49 -14.37 -13.96 -8.83
C ILE A 49 -13.55 -14.61 -9.94
N TYR A 50 -12.64 -13.82 -10.51
CA TYR A 50 -11.67 -14.26 -11.50
C TYR A 50 -10.31 -14.42 -10.80
N PRO A 51 -9.85 -15.66 -10.50
CA PRO A 51 -8.66 -15.87 -9.67
C PRO A 51 -7.40 -15.21 -10.22
N ALA A 52 -7.14 -15.29 -11.53
CA ALA A 52 -5.98 -14.66 -12.16
C ALA A 52 -5.99 -13.13 -11.98
N VAL A 53 -7.15 -12.51 -12.19
CA VAL A 53 -7.33 -11.07 -11.97
C VAL A 53 -7.12 -10.72 -10.51
N ARG A 54 -7.73 -11.47 -9.59
CA ARG A 54 -7.61 -11.24 -8.16
C ARG A 54 -6.16 -11.37 -7.69
N GLN A 55 -5.39 -12.30 -8.22
CA GLN A 55 -3.96 -12.44 -7.95
C GLN A 55 -3.15 -11.24 -8.47
N ALA A 56 -3.52 -10.69 -9.62
CA ALA A 56 -2.91 -9.47 -10.13
C ALA A 56 -3.27 -8.24 -9.27
N GLU A 57 -4.52 -8.15 -8.82
CA GLU A 57 -5.02 -7.08 -7.95
C GLU A 57 -4.28 -6.99 -6.61
N VAL A 58 -3.79 -8.13 -6.08
CA VAL A 58 -2.97 -8.20 -4.85
C VAL A 58 -1.79 -7.22 -4.88
N ARG A 59 -1.25 -6.97 -6.07
CA ARG A 59 -0.09 -6.09 -6.28
C ARG A 59 -0.48 -4.77 -6.94
N TYR A 60 -1.41 -4.80 -7.87
CA TYR A 60 -1.85 -3.60 -8.60
C TYR A 60 -2.52 -2.56 -7.69
N LEU A 61 -3.46 -3.01 -6.84
CA LEU A 61 -4.23 -2.07 -6.00
C LEU A 61 -3.36 -1.36 -4.95
N PRO A 62 -2.44 -2.04 -4.23
CA PRO A 62 -1.54 -1.36 -3.33
C PRO A 62 -0.53 -0.45 -4.04
N SER A 63 -0.07 -0.79 -5.28
CA SER A 63 0.80 0.10 -6.07
C SER A 63 0.09 1.41 -6.41
N PHE A 64 -1.20 1.35 -6.74
CA PHE A 64 -1.98 2.57 -6.98
C PHE A 64 -2.18 3.38 -5.69
N LEU A 65 -2.42 2.73 -4.55
CA LEU A 65 -2.51 3.41 -3.25
C LEU A 65 -1.17 4.08 -2.89
N LYS A 66 -0.04 3.40 -3.11
CA LYS A 66 1.31 3.95 -2.93
C LYS A 66 1.46 5.25 -3.73
N LEU A 67 1.17 5.19 -5.03
CA LEU A 67 1.25 6.35 -5.92
C LEU A 67 0.41 7.54 -5.41
N MET A 68 -0.80 7.31 -4.92
CA MET A 68 -1.66 8.34 -4.33
C MET A 68 -1.07 8.97 -3.06
N LEU A 69 -0.43 8.16 -2.22
CA LEU A 69 0.21 8.63 -0.99
C LEU A 69 1.45 9.47 -1.31
N GLU A 70 2.30 9.02 -2.24
CA GLU A 70 3.50 9.75 -2.69
C GLU A 70 3.16 11.10 -3.32
N GLU A 71 2.19 11.13 -4.23
CA GLU A 71 1.72 12.36 -4.88
C GLU A 71 1.16 13.39 -3.89
N SER A 72 0.68 12.94 -2.74
CA SER A 72 0.19 13.86 -1.70
C SER A 72 1.31 14.71 -1.09
N GLY A 73 2.57 14.25 -1.13
CA GLY A 73 3.73 14.90 -0.52
C GLY A 73 3.65 15.07 1.00
N GLN A 74 2.77 14.32 1.68
CA GLN A 74 2.52 14.45 3.12
C GLN A 74 3.24 13.38 3.96
N TRP A 75 3.90 12.43 3.32
CA TRP A 75 4.53 11.27 3.94
C TRP A 75 6.03 11.26 3.66
N GLY A 76 6.79 10.51 4.45
CA GLY A 76 8.16 10.15 4.15
C GLY A 76 8.21 9.16 2.99
N ALA A 77 9.05 8.14 3.07
CA ALA A 77 9.08 7.10 2.07
C ALA A 77 7.81 6.23 2.15
N VAL A 78 7.20 5.93 1.00
CA VAL A 78 6.08 4.98 0.89
C VAL A 78 6.57 3.77 0.13
N ARG A 79 6.56 2.59 0.77
CA ARG A 79 7.11 1.36 0.22
C ARG A 79 6.09 0.25 0.18
N LEU A 80 6.08 -0.51 -0.91
CA LEU A 80 5.27 -1.72 -1.05
C LEU A 80 6.13 -2.95 -0.74
N LEU A 81 5.64 -3.79 0.16
CA LEU A 81 6.34 -4.95 0.67
C LEU A 81 5.50 -6.22 0.50
N PRO A 82 6.14 -7.38 0.31
CA PRO A 82 5.41 -8.64 0.27
C PRO A 82 4.79 -9.00 1.63
N ASP A 83 5.45 -8.68 2.75
CA ASP A 83 4.96 -9.00 4.10
C ASP A 83 5.05 -7.78 5.05
N LEU A 84 4.56 -7.95 6.27
CA LEU A 84 4.56 -6.92 7.30
C LEU A 84 5.99 -6.55 7.74
N ASP A 85 6.22 -5.27 7.87
CA ASP A 85 7.47 -4.72 8.39
C ASP A 85 7.34 -4.40 9.88
N THR A 86 8.12 -5.09 10.72
CA THR A 86 8.12 -4.89 12.17
C THR A 86 8.65 -3.52 12.61
N GLY A 87 9.44 -2.88 11.75
CA GLY A 87 10.00 -1.54 11.95
C GLY A 87 9.25 -0.44 11.23
N ALA A 88 8.08 -0.71 10.65
CA ALA A 88 7.26 0.31 9.99
C ALA A 88 6.78 1.37 10.98
N GLU A 89 6.88 2.64 10.60
CA GLU A 89 6.31 3.75 11.37
C GLU A 89 4.79 3.77 11.25
N LEU A 90 4.27 3.59 10.02
CA LEU A 90 2.88 3.35 9.72
C LEU A 90 2.74 2.15 8.78
N GLN A 91 2.07 1.10 9.22
CA GLN A 91 1.84 -0.12 8.46
C GLN A 91 0.42 -0.14 7.90
N LEU A 92 0.30 -0.31 6.58
CA LEU A 92 -0.97 -0.52 5.91
C LEU A 92 -1.09 -1.97 5.44
N SER A 93 -2.25 -2.55 5.64
CA SER A 93 -2.64 -3.84 5.07
C SER A 93 -4.08 -3.77 4.56
N ALA A 94 -4.42 -4.59 3.59
CA ALA A 94 -5.78 -4.66 3.09
C ALA A 94 -6.15 -6.07 2.63
N THR A 95 -7.46 -6.34 2.70
CA THR A 95 -8.10 -7.51 2.11
C THR A 95 -9.04 -7.04 1.00
N ILE A 96 -8.96 -7.65 -0.17
CA ILE A 96 -9.87 -7.38 -1.29
C ILE A 96 -11.19 -8.10 -1.00
N VAL A 97 -12.20 -7.35 -0.58
CA VAL A 97 -13.53 -7.91 -0.26
C VAL A 97 -14.29 -8.19 -1.54
N SER A 98 -14.33 -7.21 -2.45
CA SER A 98 -14.99 -7.30 -3.75
C SER A 98 -14.24 -6.49 -4.80
N SER A 99 -14.14 -7.02 -6.01
CA SER A 99 -13.63 -6.32 -7.20
C SER A 99 -14.24 -6.98 -8.44
N ASP A 100 -15.22 -6.32 -9.04
CA ASP A 100 -15.95 -6.83 -10.21
C ASP A 100 -15.83 -5.91 -11.45
N GLY A 101 -15.01 -4.86 -11.35
CA GLY A 101 -14.82 -3.84 -12.37
C GLY A 101 -15.82 -2.68 -12.28
N SER A 102 -16.97 -2.86 -11.62
CA SER A 102 -17.97 -1.81 -11.35
C SER A 102 -17.89 -1.32 -9.90
N THR A 103 -17.60 -2.21 -8.99
CA THR A 103 -17.45 -1.96 -7.55
C THR A 103 -16.12 -2.49 -7.06
N LEU A 104 -15.46 -1.73 -6.21
CA LEU A 104 -14.26 -2.14 -5.49
C LEU A 104 -14.50 -1.95 -3.99
N GLU A 105 -14.28 -3.00 -3.21
CA GLU A 105 -14.37 -2.98 -1.75
C GLU A 105 -13.07 -3.48 -1.14
N LEU A 106 -12.44 -2.62 -0.34
CA LEU A 106 -11.18 -2.90 0.35
C LEU A 106 -11.38 -2.77 1.87
N ALA A 107 -11.15 -3.85 2.61
CA ALA A 107 -11.01 -3.79 4.06
C ALA A 107 -9.60 -3.31 4.39
N ILE A 108 -9.44 -2.04 4.74
CA ILE A 108 -8.16 -1.40 5.02
C ILE A 108 -7.93 -1.35 6.52
N ARG A 109 -6.73 -1.74 6.92
CA ARG A 109 -6.24 -1.57 8.28
C ARG A 109 -4.90 -0.84 8.26
N ALA A 110 -4.82 0.28 8.98
CA ALA A 110 -3.60 1.05 9.19
C ALA A 110 -3.28 1.14 10.68
N ILE A 111 -2.04 0.79 11.04
CA ILE A 111 -1.58 0.75 12.44
C ILE A 111 -0.20 1.39 12.49
N ASP A 112 0.01 2.34 13.42
CA ASP A 112 1.33 2.90 13.65
C ASP A 112 2.21 2.01 14.54
N ALA A 113 3.48 2.36 14.68
CA ALA A 113 4.43 1.59 15.47
C ALA A 113 4.04 1.45 16.94
N SER A 114 3.26 2.38 17.49
CA SER A 114 2.75 2.26 18.86
C SER A 114 1.65 1.21 19.01
N GLY A 115 1.10 0.72 17.90
CA GLY A 115 -0.07 -0.17 17.87
C GLY A 115 -1.40 0.58 17.78
N ARG A 116 -1.40 1.90 17.67
CA ARG A 116 -2.61 2.70 17.50
C ARG A 116 -3.20 2.43 16.13
N ILE A 117 -4.47 2.08 16.09
CA ILE A 117 -5.22 1.90 14.85
C ILE A 117 -5.63 3.27 14.33
N TRP A 118 -5.22 3.60 13.10
CA TRP A 118 -5.61 4.81 12.39
C TRP A 118 -6.91 4.63 11.60
N THR A 119 -7.05 3.48 10.97
CA THR A 119 -8.29 3.05 10.33
C THR A 119 -8.39 1.52 10.36
N ASP A 120 -9.60 1.00 10.50
CA ASP A 120 -9.92 -0.43 10.40
C ASP A 120 -11.37 -0.52 9.92
N LYS A 121 -11.56 -0.40 8.60
CA LYS A 121 -12.90 -0.39 8.00
C LYS A 121 -12.88 -0.77 6.53
N ILE A 122 -14.06 -1.08 6.00
CA ILE A 122 -14.26 -1.33 4.58
C ILE A 122 -14.50 0.01 3.86
N TYR A 123 -13.72 0.24 2.79
CA TYR A 123 -13.94 1.32 1.86
C TYR A 123 -14.59 0.75 0.60
N THR A 124 -15.67 1.37 0.15
CA THR A 124 -16.41 0.96 -1.04
C THR A 124 -16.34 2.07 -2.08
N GLY A 125 -15.98 1.71 -3.30
CA GLY A 125 -15.97 2.60 -4.45
C GLY A 125 -16.78 2.05 -5.59
N THR A 126 -17.56 2.91 -6.24
CA THR A 126 -18.21 2.62 -7.51
C THR A 126 -17.42 3.26 -8.63
N ALA A 127 -17.21 2.52 -9.71
CA ALA A 127 -16.44 3.00 -10.84
C ALA A 127 -17.08 4.23 -11.48
N VAL A 128 -16.29 5.28 -11.66
CA VAL A 128 -16.69 6.49 -12.38
C VAL A 128 -16.03 6.46 -13.76
N GLU A 129 -16.77 6.80 -14.80
CA GLU A 129 -16.16 6.94 -16.13
C GLU A 129 -15.20 8.14 -16.12
N SER A 130 -13.91 7.85 -16.35
CA SER A 130 -12.92 8.90 -16.55
C SER A 130 -13.16 9.56 -17.92
N VAL A 131 -13.42 10.84 -17.93
CA VAL A 131 -13.84 11.60 -19.13
C VAL A 131 -12.67 12.02 -20.02
N SER A 132 -11.42 11.79 -19.63
CA SER A 132 -10.27 12.37 -20.36
C SER A 132 -9.16 11.36 -20.63
N LEU A 133 -8.82 11.19 -21.90
CA LEU A 133 -7.64 10.44 -22.37
C LEU A 133 -6.31 11.19 -22.15
N ASN A 134 -6.34 12.43 -21.65
CA ASN A 134 -5.19 13.31 -21.49
C ASN A 134 -4.86 13.63 -20.03
N GLU A 135 -5.48 12.95 -19.07
CA GLU A 135 -5.19 13.17 -17.66
C GLU A 135 -3.97 12.33 -17.19
N PRO A 136 -3.27 12.79 -16.15
CA PRO A 136 -2.22 12.00 -15.49
C PRO A 136 -2.74 10.62 -15.07
N VAL A 137 -1.83 9.66 -14.92
CA VAL A 137 -2.14 8.25 -14.56
C VAL A 137 -3.12 8.12 -13.39
N LEU A 138 -3.00 9.00 -12.40
CA LEU A 138 -3.90 9.06 -11.24
C LEU A 138 -5.34 9.42 -11.60
N GLY A 139 -5.55 10.40 -12.48
CA GLY A 139 -6.89 10.86 -12.86
C GLY A 139 -7.70 9.87 -13.72
N THR A 140 -7.06 8.79 -14.18
CA THR A 140 -7.70 7.80 -15.06
C THR A 140 -8.26 6.58 -14.33
N ASP A 141 -7.96 6.39 -13.04
CA ASP A 141 -8.49 5.23 -12.31
C ASP A 141 -9.97 5.43 -11.95
N PRO A 142 -10.85 4.45 -12.29
CA PRO A 142 -12.27 4.56 -12.03
C PRO A 142 -12.65 4.58 -10.54
N PHE A 143 -11.75 4.16 -9.66
CA PHE A 143 -11.94 4.11 -8.21
C PHE A 143 -11.15 5.20 -7.46
N LEU A 144 -10.74 6.27 -8.14
CA LEU A 144 -9.97 7.37 -7.56
C LEU A 144 -10.57 7.90 -6.25
N TYR A 145 -11.90 8.02 -6.16
CA TYR A 145 -12.57 8.50 -4.95
C TYR A 145 -12.41 7.57 -3.74
N LEU A 146 -12.34 6.25 -3.96
CA LEU A 146 -12.06 5.30 -2.89
C LEU A 146 -10.66 5.54 -2.30
N TYR A 147 -9.66 5.66 -3.16
CA TYR A 147 -8.29 5.92 -2.73
C TYR A 147 -8.15 7.29 -2.08
N THR A 148 -8.84 8.31 -2.60
CA THR A 148 -8.89 9.64 -1.99
C THR A 148 -9.50 9.60 -0.59
N ALA A 149 -10.51 8.77 -0.36
CA ALA A 149 -11.10 8.60 0.97
C ALA A 149 -10.12 7.91 1.94
N ILE A 150 -9.37 6.89 1.49
CA ILE A 150 -8.34 6.22 2.30
C ILE A 150 -7.25 7.21 2.68
N THR A 151 -6.65 7.90 1.69
CA THR A 151 -5.56 8.86 1.92
C THR A 151 -6.01 10.03 2.78
N GLY A 152 -7.25 10.50 2.59
CA GLY A 152 -7.86 11.56 3.40
C GLY A 152 -8.03 11.18 4.88
N ASP A 153 -8.49 9.97 5.16
CA ASP A 153 -8.64 9.49 6.54
C ASP A 153 -7.28 9.36 7.24
N LEU A 154 -6.27 8.83 6.54
CA LEU A 154 -4.91 8.75 7.08
C LEU A 154 -4.35 10.14 7.38
N LEU A 155 -4.55 11.09 6.47
CA LEU A 155 -4.10 12.46 6.65
C LEU A 155 -4.82 13.16 7.82
N MET A 156 -6.11 12.91 8.03
CA MET A 156 -6.83 13.45 9.20
C MET A 156 -6.23 12.96 10.51
N VAL A 157 -5.90 11.68 10.63
CA VAL A 157 -5.26 11.15 11.83
C VAL A 157 -3.87 11.75 12.00
N TYR A 158 -3.05 11.75 10.94
CA TYR A 158 -1.73 12.38 10.95
C TYR A 158 -1.80 13.83 11.46
N GLN A 159 -2.72 14.63 10.93
CA GLN A 159 -2.89 16.03 11.33
C GLN A 159 -3.34 16.22 12.78
N SER A 160 -4.03 15.24 13.37
CA SER A 160 -4.47 15.27 14.77
C SER A 160 -3.34 15.03 15.78
N LEU A 161 -2.23 14.43 15.35
CA LEU A 161 -1.09 14.11 16.19
C LEU A 161 -0.16 15.33 16.36
N THR A 162 0.51 15.41 17.50
CA THR A 162 1.56 16.42 17.72
C THR A 162 2.89 15.97 17.12
N SER A 163 3.86 16.91 16.94
CA SER A 163 5.22 16.54 16.52
C SER A 163 5.90 15.57 17.52
N GLN A 164 5.54 15.66 18.79
CA GLN A 164 6.04 14.73 19.82
C GLN A 164 5.46 13.33 19.66
N ASP A 165 4.16 13.21 19.34
CA ASP A 165 3.52 11.92 19.05
C ASP A 165 4.18 11.26 17.84
N LEU A 166 4.38 12.04 16.75
CA LEU A 166 5.02 11.56 15.52
C LEU A 166 6.46 11.10 15.78
N GLN A 167 7.23 11.85 16.56
CA GLN A 167 8.59 11.43 16.94
C GLN A 167 8.54 10.16 17.80
N GLY A 168 7.60 10.05 18.73
CA GLY A 168 7.39 8.85 19.53
C GLY A 168 7.09 7.61 18.68
N ILE A 169 6.31 7.76 17.61
CA ILE A 169 6.04 6.66 16.65
C ILE A 169 7.35 6.21 15.98
N LYS A 170 8.19 7.14 15.51
CA LYS A 170 9.49 6.83 14.87
C LYS A 170 10.45 6.13 15.84
N ASP A 171 10.50 6.60 17.06
CA ASP A 171 11.35 6.03 18.12
C ASP A 171 10.90 4.61 18.48
N ILE A 172 9.58 4.39 18.62
CA ILE A 172 9.02 3.06 18.87
C ILE A 172 9.26 2.13 17.68
N ALA A 173 9.11 2.59 16.44
CA ALA A 173 9.41 1.81 15.24
C ALA A 173 10.84 1.29 15.25
N THR A 174 11.81 2.18 15.52
CA THR A 174 13.23 1.84 15.63
C THR A 174 13.48 0.79 16.71
N LEU A 175 12.88 0.96 17.88
CA LEU A 175 13.08 0.01 19.00
C LEU A 175 12.37 -1.32 18.78
N ARG A 176 11.22 -1.35 18.13
CA ARG A 176 10.54 -2.59 17.75
C ARG A 176 11.35 -3.37 16.70
N TYR A 177 11.93 -2.67 15.75
CA TYR A 177 12.86 -3.28 14.79
C TYR A 177 14.08 -3.88 15.54
N GLY A 178 14.68 -3.11 16.44
CA GLY A 178 15.76 -3.59 17.29
C GLY A 178 15.36 -4.80 18.13
N ALA A 179 14.18 -4.78 18.75
CA ALA A 179 13.68 -5.90 19.54
C ALA A 179 13.39 -7.17 18.72
N ALA A 180 13.09 -7.03 17.43
CA ALA A 180 12.94 -8.18 16.54
C ALA A 180 14.28 -8.87 16.24
N LEU A 181 15.39 -8.14 16.27
CA LEU A 181 16.74 -8.66 16.06
C LEU A 181 17.42 -9.06 17.37
N ALA A 182 17.31 -8.23 18.41
CA ALA A 182 17.93 -8.41 19.72
C ALA A 182 16.96 -8.09 20.86
N PRO A 183 16.02 -8.99 21.18
CA PRO A 183 14.98 -8.73 22.17
C PRO A 183 15.54 -8.41 23.55
N ASP A 184 16.62 -9.06 23.98
CA ASP A 184 17.23 -8.84 25.31
C ASP A 184 17.81 -7.44 25.47
N VAL A 185 18.25 -6.81 24.38
CA VAL A 185 18.80 -5.45 24.37
C VAL A 185 17.70 -4.40 24.31
N PHE A 186 16.73 -4.55 23.41
CA PHE A 186 15.79 -3.48 23.06
C PHE A 186 14.43 -3.59 23.73
N SER A 187 13.95 -4.81 24.12
CA SER A 187 12.67 -4.94 24.80
C SER A 187 12.57 -4.14 26.11
N PRO A 188 13.64 -3.95 26.92
CA PRO A 188 13.55 -3.15 28.14
C PRO A 188 13.25 -1.65 27.93
N TYR A 189 13.42 -1.15 26.70
CA TYR A 189 13.10 0.24 26.35
C TYR A 189 11.63 0.43 25.99
N LEU A 190 10.91 -0.68 25.72
CA LEU A 190 9.50 -0.71 25.34
C LEU A 190 8.66 -1.30 26.48
N ASN A 191 7.49 -0.74 26.69
CA ASN A 191 6.47 -1.29 27.55
C ASN A 191 5.16 -1.38 26.75
N GLN A 192 4.31 -2.35 27.07
CA GLN A 192 2.94 -2.39 26.54
C GLN A 192 1.98 -2.09 27.68
N ASP A 193 1.02 -1.21 27.41
CA ASP A 193 -0.07 -0.96 28.33
C ASP A 193 -1.13 -2.08 28.28
N GLU A 194 -2.17 -1.96 29.11
CA GLU A 194 -3.25 -2.95 29.18
C GLU A 194 -4.03 -3.12 27.84
N SER A 195 -3.98 -2.12 26.95
CA SER A 195 -4.60 -2.15 25.62
C SER A 195 -3.66 -2.73 24.56
N GLY A 196 -2.41 -3.07 24.92
CA GLY A 196 -1.41 -3.61 24.01
C GLY A 196 -0.65 -2.53 23.22
N LEU A 197 -0.83 -1.25 23.55
CA LEU A 197 -0.09 -0.16 22.91
C LEU A 197 1.32 -0.07 23.46
N TYR A 198 2.30 0.08 22.56
CA TYR A 198 3.69 0.29 22.92
C TYR A 198 3.90 1.72 23.41
N GLN A 199 4.62 1.82 24.52
CA GLN A 199 5.07 3.08 25.11
C GLN A 199 6.57 3.04 25.33
N LEU A 200 7.23 4.18 25.14
CA LEU A 200 8.63 4.33 25.46
C LEU A 200 8.81 4.41 26.98
N THR A 201 9.59 3.50 27.56
CA THR A 201 10.10 3.66 28.92
C THR A 201 11.18 4.75 28.94
N ARG A 202 12.10 4.67 27.99
CA ARG A 202 13.15 5.66 27.69
C ARG A 202 13.68 5.38 26.28
N PHE A 203 14.30 6.36 25.64
CA PHE A 203 15.06 6.12 24.40
C PHE A 203 16.56 5.92 24.77
N PRO A 204 17.30 5.03 24.07
CA PRO A 204 18.74 4.90 24.21
C PRO A 204 19.45 6.22 23.91
N ALA A 205 20.68 6.41 24.38
CA ALA A 205 21.48 7.55 24.01
C ALA A 205 21.79 7.50 22.49
N ASP A 206 21.90 8.67 21.84
CA ASP A 206 22.18 8.74 20.39
C ASP A 206 23.49 8.06 19.97
N ASN A 207 24.45 8.00 20.89
CA ASN A 207 25.73 7.32 20.70
C ASN A 207 25.77 5.89 21.27
N ASP A 208 24.60 5.29 21.56
CA ASP A 208 24.52 3.90 21.98
C ASP A 208 24.97 3.00 20.83
N PRO A 209 26.01 2.15 21.00
CA PRO A 209 26.54 1.31 19.93
C PRO A 209 25.50 0.35 19.33
N PHE A 210 24.59 -0.20 20.16
CA PHE A 210 23.55 -1.10 19.72
C PHE A 210 22.52 -0.36 18.87
N LEU A 211 22.15 0.86 19.26
CA LEU A 211 21.23 1.68 18.48
C LEU A 211 21.85 2.08 17.13
N MET A 212 23.14 2.46 17.12
CA MET A 212 23.84 2.78 15.87
C MET A 212 23.86 1.57 14.93
N ARG A 213 24.15 0.37 15.45
CA ARG A 213 24.19 -0.86 14.67
C ARG A 213 22.82 -1.23 14.09
N ILE A 214 21.74 -1.08 14.89
CA ILE A 214 20.38 -1.31 14.41
C ILE A 214 20.01 -0.36 13.26
N ARG A 215 20.39 0.90 13.35
CA ARG A 215 20.14 1.88 12.28
C ARG A 215 20.90 1.49 11.00
N GLU A 216 22.15 1.09 11.12
CA GLU A 216 22.96 0.63 9.99
C GLU A 216 22.33 -0.61 9.30
N ILE A 217 21.92 -1.60 10.09
CA ILE A 217 21.23 -2.79 9.54
C ILE A 217 19.91 -2.41 8.89
N ARG A 218 19.18 -1.45 9.45
CA ARG A 218 17.94 -0.95 8.85
C ARG A 218 18.18 -0.26 7.50
N GLU A 219 19.26 0.49 7.37
CA GLU A 219 19.66 1.08 6.08
C GLU A 219 19.95 -0.01 5.03
N HIS A 220 20.60 -1.10 5.41
CA HIS A 220 20.81 -2.24 4.51
C HIS A 220 19.51 -2.95 4.13
N GLU A 221 18.55 -3.05 5.06
CA GLU A 221 17.22 -3.58 4.75
C GLU A 221 16.50 -2.69 3.74
N TYR A 222 16.59 -1.37 3.88
CA TYR A 222 15.98 -0.43 2.94
C TYR A 222 16.53 -0.56 1.52
N VAL A 223 17.83 -0.82 1.35
CA VAL A 223 18.40 -1.07 0.01
C VAL A 223 17.68 -2.23 -0.70
N PHE A 224 17.41 -3.32 0.02
CA PHE A 224 16.66 -4.44 -0.55
C PHE A 224 15.18 -4.09 -0.79
N ILE A 225 14.56 -3.41 0.18
CA ILE A 225 13.16 -2.99 0.08
C ILE A 225 12.94 -2.11 -1.15
N ASP A 226 13.86 -1.17 -1.41
CA ASP A 226 13.76 -0.26 -2.55
C ASP A 226 13.86 -1.04 -3.89
N VAL A 227 14.68 -2.11 -3.96
CA VAL A 227 14.72 -3.02 -5.14
C VAL A 227 13.40 -3.78 -5.32
N VAL A 228 12.82 -4.28 -4.23
CA VAL A 228 11.51 -4.96 -4.25
C VAL A 228 10.41 -4.01 -4.71
N ASP A 229 10.43 -2.79 -4.20
CA ASP A 229 9.45 -1.75 -4.53
C ASP A 229 9.51 -1.37 -6.02
N GLU A 230 10.72 -1.25 -6.59
CA GLU A 230 10.91 -1.03 -8.03
C GLU A 230 10.29 -2.16 -8.89
N GLN A 231 10.44 -3.42 -8.46
CA GLN A 231 9.81 -4.55 -9.17
C GLN A 231 8.28 -4.49 -9.13
N TYR A 232 7.69 -4.03 -8.03
CA TYR A 232 6.23 -3.81 -7.95
C TYR A 232 5.78 -2.66 -8.86
N GLU A 233 6.58 -1.62 -9.02
CA GLU A 233 6.29 -0.50 -9.93
C GLU A 233 6.34 -0.97 -11.40
N ASP A 234 7.35 -1.75 -11.79
CA ASP A 234 7.45 -2.36 -13.11
C ASP A 234 6.23 -3.24 -13.42
N PHE A 235 5.82 -4.06 -12.45
CA PHE A 235 4.61 -4.86 -12.56
C PHE A 235 3.37 -4.00 -12.78
N PHE A 236 3.20 -2.93 -11.99
CA PHE A 236 2.07 -2.01 -12.11
C PHE A 236 1.99 -1.38 -13.51
N VAL A 237 3.12 -0.89 -14.03
CA VAL A 237 3.18 -0.30 -15.37
C VAL A 237 2.83 -1.31 -16.45
N SER A 238 3.32 -2.54 -16.33
CA SER A 238 3.10 -3.62 -17.30
C SER A 238 1.65 -4.10 -17.34
N ILE A 239 1.02 -4.24 -16.17
CA ILE A 239 -0.34 -4.82 -16.08
C ILE A 239 -1.45 -3.79 -16.30
N LYS A 240 -1.19 -2.52 -16.01
CA LYS A 240 -2.20 -1.46 -16.05
C LYS A 240 -3.00 -1.40 -17.35
N PRO A 241 -2.40 -1.41 -18.56
CA PRO A 241 -3.18 -1.32 -19.80
C PRO A 241 -4.16 -2.48 -19.98
N VAL A 242 -3.75 -3.70 -19.62
CA VAL A 242 -4.58 -4.91 -19.75
C VAL A 242 -5.68 -4.91 -18.70
N TYR A 243 -5.35 -4.54 -17.48
CA TYR A 243 -6.30 -4.47 -16.37
C TYR A 243 -7.37 -3.38 -16.59
N ASP A 244 -7.00 -2.24 -17.14
CA ASP A 244 -7.95 -1.16 -17.49
C ASP A 244 -8.96 -1.61 -18.57
N VAL A 245 -8.50 -2.36 -19.58
CA VAL A 245 -9.38 -2.93 -20.59
C VAL A 245 -10.32 -3.97 -19.98
N TRP A 246 -9.81 -4.85 -19.11
CA TRP A 246 -10.61 -5.86 -18.42
C TRP A 246 -11.71 -5.20 -17.56
N ARG A 247 -11.37 -4.20 -16.74
CA ARG A 247 -12.32 -3.47 -15.89
C ARG A 247 -13.43 -2.80 -16.70
N ARG A 248 -13.07 -2.16 -17.84
CA ARG A 248 -14.05 -1.54 -18.74
C ARG A 248 -15.02 -2.57 -19.29
N TYR A 249 -14.49 -3.65 -19.80
CA TYR A 249 -15.29 -4.73 -20.36
C TYR A 249 -16.25 -5.34 -19.32
N ARG A 250 -15.78 -5.58 -18.11
CA ARG A 250 -16.61 -6.09 -17.01
C ARG A 250 -17.77 -5.15 -16.69
N ARG A 251 -17.53 -3.84 -16.63
CA ARG A 251 -18.60 -2.85 -16.42
C ARG A 251 -19.66 -2.90 -17.52
N GLU A 252 -19.23 -2.95 -18.77
CA GLU A 252 -20.14 -3.04 -19.91
C GLU A 252 -21.00 -4.33 -19.86
N MET A 253 -20.39 -5.45 -19.48
CA MET A 253 -21.11 -6.71 -19.25
C MET A 253 -22.17 -6.58 -18.16
N LEU A 254 -21.79 -6.10 -16.99
CA LEU A 254 -22.70 -5.94 -15.84
C LEU A 254 -23.85 -4.99 -16.18
N ALA A 255 -23.56 -3.89 -16.85
CA ALA A 255 -24.61 -2.96 -17.34
C ALA A 255 -25.57 -3.64 -18.31
N SER A 256 -25.07 -4.42 -19.27
CA SER A 256 -25.89 -5.18 -20.22
C SER A 256 -26.75 -6.25 -19.54
N GLU A 257 -26.22 -6.94 -18.53
CA GLU A 257 -26.98 -7.91 -17.74
C GLU A 257 -28.09 -7.24 -16.93
N ALA A 258 -27.80 -6.11 -16.29
CA ALA A 258 -28.78 -5.32 -15.54
C ALA A 258 -29.92 -4.81 -16.46
N ASP A 259 -29.58 -4.33 -17.67
CA ASP A 259 -30.56 -3.91 -18.65
C ASP A 259 -31.45 -5.06 -19.14
N LYS A 260 -30.89 -6.27 -19.37
CA LYS A 260 -31.64 -7.47 -19.71
C LYS A 260 -32.65 -7.84 -18.63
N VAL A 261 -32.21 -7.85 -17.36
CA VAL A 261 -33.08 -8.14 -16.21
C VAL A 261 -34.21 -7.12 -16.11
N ARG A 262 -33.90 -5.82 -16.31
CA ARG A 262 -34.91 -4.75 -16.28
C ARG A 262 -35.93 -4.94 -17.41
N LEU A 263 -35.51 -5.22 -18.65
CA LEU A 263 -36.38 -5.45 -19.77
C LEU A 263 -37.25 -6.70 -19.59
N GLU A 264 -36.71 -7.78 -19.00
CA GLU A 264 -37.50 -8.98 -18.67
C GLU A 264 -38.58 -8.69 -17.62
N GLN A 265 -38.29 -7.81 -16.64
CA GLN A 265 -39.28 -7.38 -15.63
C GLN A 265 -40.36 -6.47 -16.18
N GLU A 266 -40.02 -5.58 -17.14
CA GLU A 266 -40.95 -4.62 -17.75
C GLU A 266 -41.85 -5.25 -18.80
N GLN A 267 -41.35 -6.21 -19.58
CA GLN A 267 -42.05 -6.75 -20.75
C GLN A 267 -42.68 -8.14 -20.56
N GLY A 268 -42.49 -8.76 -19.38
CA GLY A 268 -42.97 -10.13 -19.15
C GLY A 268 -42.18 -11.20 -19.92
N SER A 269 -42.49 -12.48 -19.68
CA SER A 269 -41.74 -13.65 -20.17
C SER A 269 -41.75 -13.93 -21.68
N ASP A 270 -42.25 -13.02 -22.50
CA ASP A 270 -42.35 -13.19 -23.97
C ASP A 270 -41.05 -12.83 -24.72
N PHE A 271 -40.00 -12.38 -24.02
CA PHE A 271 -38.71 -12.15 -24.66
C PHE A 271 -38.04 -13.48 -24.97
N ARG A 272 -37.98 -13.83 -26.27
CA ARG A 272 -37.46 -15.11 -26.77
C ARG A 272 -36.04 -15.36 -26.29
N ARG A 273 -35.89 -16.12 -25.21
CA ARG A 273 -34.64 -16.80 -24.86
C ARG A 273 -34.23 -17.66 -26.08
N GLY A 274 -33.13 -17.28 -26.73
CA GLY A 274 -32.54 -18.12 -27.77
C GLY A 274 -32.50 -17.56 -29.19
N SER A 275 -32.51 -16.22 -29.36
CA SER A 275 -32.20 -15.69 -30.69
C SER A 275 -30.72 -15.99 -31.01
N TYR A 276 -30.43 -16.36 -32.28
CA TYR A 276 -29.06 -16.58 -32.76
C TYR A 276 -28.13 -15.40 -32.45
N MET A 277 -28.64 -14.17 -32.43
CA MET A 277 -27.92 -12.95 -32.06
C MET A 277 -27.50 -12.95 -30.59
N SER A 278 -28.37 -13.33 -29.66
CA SER A 278 -28.03 -13.37 -28.22
C SER A 278 -27.01 -14.47 -27.88
N LEU A 279 -27.09 -15.62 -28.56
CA LEU A 279 -26.12 -16.69 -28.44
C LEU A 279 -24.74 -16.29 -28.99
N ARG A 280 -24.72 -15.61 -30.14
CA ARG A 280 -23.47 -15.10 -30.75
C ARG A 280 -22.81 -14.02 -29.89
N GLU A 281 -23.59 -13.13 -29.33
CA GLU A 281 -23.12 -12.08 -28.41
C GLU A 281 -22.58 -12.69 -27.13
N SER A 282 -23.30 -13.62 -26.51
CA SER A 282 -22.84 -14.36 -25.34
C SER A 282 -21.55 -15.15 -25.60
N TYR A 283 -21.42 -15.77 -26.78
CA TYR A 283 -20.21 -16.50 -27.18
C TYR A 283 -19.02 -15.54 -27.41
N ASN A 284 -19.23 -14.41 -28.06
CA ASN A 284 -18.19 -13.41 -28.26
C ASN A 284 -17.72 -12.83 -26.93
N ASN A 285 -18.65 -12.53 -26.02
CA ASN A 285 -18.35 -12.03 -24.69
C ASN A 285 -17.55 -13.05 -23.87
N TYR A 286 -17.92 -14.32 -23.94
CA TYR A 286 -17.18 -15.41 -23.31
C TYR A 286 -15.76 -15.55 -23.87
N ARG A 287 -15.57 -15.47 -25.19
CA ARG A 287 -14.23 -15.54 -25.81
C ARG A 287 -13.34 -14.38 -25.40
N TRP A 288 -13.89 -13.15 -25.35
CA TRP A 288 -13.16 -11.97 -24.94
C TRP A 288 -12.73 -12.05 -23.46
N SER A 289 -13.62 -12.46 -22.57
CA SER A 289 -13.30 -12.67 -21.16
C SER A 289 -12.16 -13.68 -20.99
N ARG A 290 -12.25 -14.82 -21.67
CA ARG A 290 -11.22 -15.86 -21.61
C ARG A 290 -9.85 -15.40 -22.12
N LEU A 291 -9.81 -14.61 -23.17
CA LEU A 291 -8.55 -14.07 -23.70
C LEU A 291 -7.91 -13.08 -22.73
N GLN A 292 -8.70 -12.26 -22.07
CA GLN A 292 -8.19 -11.29 -21.11
C GLN A 292 -7.78 -11.94 -19.81
N ASP A 293 -8.55 -12.92 -19.32
CA ASP A 293 -8.16 -13.72 -18.17
C ASP A 293 -6.81 -14.42 -18.42
N GLN A 294 -6.62 -14.99 -19.61
CA GLN A 294 -5.37 -15.62 -20.00
C GLN A 294 -4.20 -14.62 -20.08
N TYR A 295 -4.42 -13.43 -20.62
CA TYR A 295 -3.38 -12.40 -20.68
C TYR A 295 -2.98 -11.90 -19.28
N LEU A 296 -3.94 -11.70 -18.41
CA LEU A 296 -3.66 -11.31 -17.02
C LEU A 296 -2.95 -12.42 -16.26
N ASP A 297 -3.33 -13.67 -16.52
CA ASP A 297 -2.67 -14.84 -15.93
C ASP A 297 -1.22 -14.97 -16.41
N GLU A 298 -0.97 -14.78 -17.72
CA GLU A 298 0.38 -14.79 -18.29
C GLU A 298 1.26 -13.68 -17.71
N ILE A 299 0.77 -12.44 -17.59
CA ILE A 299 1.52 -11.32 -16.99
C ILE A 299 1.80 -11.59 -15.51
N ASN A 300 0.78 -12.03 -14.76
CA ASN A 300 0.95 -12.34 -13.35
C ASN A 300 1.87 -13.54 -13.11
N ALA A 301 1.77 -14.58 -13.94
CA ALA A 301 2.67 -15.74 -13.90
C ALA A 301 4.10 -15.33 -14.30
N GLY A 302 4.26 -14.46 -15.29
CA GLY A 302 5.55 -13.87 -15.65
C GLY A 302 6.18 -13.16 -14.46
N PHE A 303 5.44 -12.28 -13.80
CA PHE A 303 5.94 -11.58 -12.61
C PHE A 303 6.32 -12.54 -11.47
N ILE A 304 5.51 -13.58 -11.20
CA ILE A 304 5.81 -14.54 -10.13
C ILE A 304 7.03 -15.41 -10.48
N ASN A 305 7.17 -15.81 -11.74
CA ASN A 305 8.22 -16.74 -12.18
C ASN A 305 9.51 -16.05 -12.65
N GLU A 306 9.41 -14.78 -13.07
CA GLU A 306 10.53 -13.98 -13.59
C GLU A 306 11.02 -12.96 -12.55
N VAL A 307 10.70 -13.16 -11.27
CA VAL A 307 11.32 -12.38 -10.20
C VAL A 307 12.82 -12.54 -10.35
N LEU A 308 13.48 -11.44 -10.72
CA LEU A 308 14.92 -11.44 -10.92
C LEU A 308 15.60 -11.76 -9.58
N PRO A 309 16.60 -12.66 -9.58
CA PRO A 309 17.44 -12.80 -8.42
C PRO A 309 18.03 -11.44 -8.06
N THR A 310 18.01 -11.11 -6.79
CA THR A 310 18.55 -9.84 -6.31
C THR A 310 19.95 -10.05 -5.78
N ASP A 311 20.91 -9.34 -6.38
CA ASP A 311 22.31 -9.34 -5.93
C ASP A 311 22.55 -8.10 -5.04
N ILE A 312 22.89 -8.34 -3.77
CA ILE A 312 23.19 -7.27 -2.82
C ILE A 312 24.62 -7.42 -2.33
N THR A 313 25.38 -6.35 -2.41
CA THR A 313 26.72 -6.29 -1.84
C THR A 313 26.66 -5.63 -0.45
N LEU A 314 27.11 -6.34 0.56
CA LEU A 314 27.17 -5.86 1.93
C LEU A 314 28.52 -6.23 2.54
N GLU A 315 29.27 -5.28 3.07
CA GLU A 315 30.57 -5.48 3.70
C GLU A 315 31.54 -6.35 2.87
N ASP A 316 31.70 -6.03 1.58
CA ASP A 316 32.50 -6.78 0.61
C ASP A 316 32.01 -8.21 0.29
N SER A 317 30.84 -8.61 0.81
CA SER A 317 30.19 -9.89 0.50
C SER A 317 29.04 -9.70 -0.47
N LEU A 318 28.98 -10.54 -1.50
CA LEU A 318 27.89 -10.58 -2.47
C LEU A 318 26.87 -11.64 -2.04
N PHE A 319 25.64 -11.22 -1.82
CA PHE A 319 24.51 -12.08 -1.50
C PHE A 319 23.62 -12.21 -2.73
N HIS A 320 23.31 -13.44 -3.11
CA HIS A 320 22.47 -13.77 -4.24
C HIS A 320 21.15 -14.34 -3.73
N LEU A 321 20.10 -13.52 -3.76
CA LEU A 321 18.76 -13.89 -3.30
C LEU A 321 17.95 -14.40 -4.48
N SER A 322 17.28 -15.54 -4.33
CA SER A 322 16.51 -16.19 -5.40
C SER A 322 15.16 -16.69 -4.89
N GLY A 323 14.25 -16.96 -5.83
CA GLY A 323 12.89 -17.37 -5.50
C GLY A 323 11.89 -16.22 -5.60
N THR A 324 10.73 -16.35 -4.98
CA THR A 324 9.70 -15.30 -4.94
C THR A 324 10.18 -14.09 -4.11
N LEU A 325 9.58 -12.92 -4.32
CA LEU A 325 9.89 -11.72 -3.51
C LEU A 325 9.71 -11.96 -2.01
N ASP A 326 8.70 -12.74 -1.62
CA ASP A 326 8.46 -13.16 -0.23
C ASP A 326 9.63 -13.99 0.32
N GLU A 327 10.16 -14.92 -0.49
CA GLU A 327 11.28 -15.78 -0.10
C GLU A 327 12.56 -14.97 0.01
N GLN A 328 12.85 -14.14 -0.99
CA GLN A 328 14.01 -13.24 -0.99
C GLN A 328 13.98 -12.28 0.21
N TYR A 329 12.81 -11.70 0.53
CA TYR A 329 12.66 -10.80 1.68
C TYR A 329 12.91 -11.52 3.01
N LYS A 330 12.38 -12.71 3.18
CA LYS A 330 12.61 -13.53 4.38
C LYS A 330 14.07 -13.96 4.52
N GLU A 331 14.69 -14.37 3.42
CA GLU A 331 16.11 -14.75 3.37
C GLU A 331 16.99 -13.55 3.77
N TRP A 332 16.74 -12.38 3.16
CA TRP A 332 17.48 -11.15 3.46
C TRP A 332 17.39 -10.77 4.94
N ARG A 333 16.21 -10.79 5.51
CA ARG A 333 16.02 -10.52 6.95
C ARG A 333 16.75 -11.56 7.84
N GLY A 334 16.83 -12.80 7.40
CA GLY A 334 17.63 -13.83 8.04
C GLY A 334 19.11 -13.47 8.06
N ILE A 335 19.67 -13.07 6.91
CA ILE A 335 21.07 -12.64 6.75
C ILE A 335 21.36 -11.42 7.64
N LEU A 336 20.52 -10.40 7.63
CA LEU A 336 20.68 -9.22 8.47
C LEU A 336 20.69 -9.55 9.97
N LYS A 337 19.86 -10.50 10.38
CA LYS A 337 19.84 -11.00 11.76
C LYS A 337 21.14 -11.73 12.13
N GLU A 338 21.65 -12.57 11.23
CA GLU A 338 22.93 -13.25 11.43
C GLU A 338 24.11 -12.25 11.53
N LEU A 339 24.13 -11.24 10.65
CA LEU A 339 25.13 -10.17 10.69
C LEU A 339 25.09 -9.41 12.03
N TYR A 340 23.90 -9.07 12.51
CA TYR A 340 23.77 -8.44 13.82
C TYR A 340 24.36 -9.31 14.95
N MET A 341 24.11 -10.62 14.91
CA MET A 341 24.60 -11.57 15.93
C MET A 341 26.12 -11.76 15.89
N LEU A 342 26.72 -11.76 14.68
CA LEU A 342 28.17 -11.92 14.50
C LEU A 342 28.94 -10.76 15.08
N ASP A 343 28.45 -9.55 14.94
CA ASP A 343 29.12 -8.34 15.43
C ASP A 343 28.91 -8.11 16.95
N ASN A 344 27.96 -8.82 17.53
CA ASN A 344 27.63 -8.71 18.96
C ASN A 344 27.68 -10.10 19.65
N PRO A 345 28.85 -10.75 19.73
CA PRO A 345 28.96 -12.12 20.24
C PRO A 345 28.63 -12.28 21.74
N GLN A 346 28.22 -11.21 22.43
CA GLN A 346 27.83 -11.23 23.84
C GLN A 346 26.31 -11.34 24.07
N THR A 347 25.51 -11.45 23.03
CA THR A 347 24.09 -11.80 23.16
C THR A 347 23.97 -13.31 23.26
N PRO A 348 23.56 -13.87 24.42
CA PRO A 348 23.47 -15.33 24.62
C PRO A 348 22.36 -15.99 23.79
#